data_b720f827244ab4ed5b64b0f4fc62853e
#
_entry.id   b720f827244ab4ed5b64b0f4fc62853e
#
_cell.length_a   1.000
_cell.length_b   1.000
_cell.length_c   1.000
_cell.angle_alpha   90.00
_cell.angle_beta   90.00
_cell.angle_gamma   90.00
#
_symmetry.space_group_name_H-M   'P 1'
#
loop_
_entity.id
_entity.type
_entity.pdbx_description
1 polymer ?
#
loop_
_entity_poly.entity_id
_entity_poly.type
_entity_poly.pdbx_seq_one_letter_code
_entity_poly.pdbx_strand_id
1 'polypeptide(L)'
;MVITREQAGTTLVISLHGKLDTAAAPAVEAEIRKGLSGVKKLCWNFEDLDYLTSAGFRVLLIAERMLDDDAEMKVYHANDIVKNAFYLTNLTYLLARE
;
A
#
# COMPACT_ATOMS: atom_id res chain seq x y z
N MET A 1 -0.14 -3.96 14.11
CA MET A 1 -0.05 -4.14 12.64
C MET A 1 0.94 -5.23 12.33
N VAL A 2 0.54 -6.21 11.58
CA VAL A 2 1.44 -7.23 11.06
C VAL A 2 1.71 -6.89 9.59
N ILE A 3 2.99 -6.85 9.22
CA ILE A 3 3.42 -6.51 7.86
C ILE A 3 4.23 -7.68 7.33
N THR A 4 3.85 -8.20 6.17
CA THR A 4 4.63 -9.21 5.47
C THR A 4 5.12 -8.66 4.15
N ARG A 5 6.27 -9.12 3.71
CA ARG A 5 6.93 -8.64 2.50
C ARG A 5 7.46 -9.82 1.71
N GLU A 6 7.07 -9.91 0.46
CA GLU A 6 7.55 -10.95 -0.46
C GLU A 6 8.00 -10.28 -1.76
N GLN A 7 9.18 -10.66 -2.23
CA GLN A 7 9.71 -10.13 -3.48
C GLN A 7 10.07 -11.27 -4.43
N ALA A 8 9.62 -11.14 -5.65
CA ALA A 8 9.96 -12.07 -6.74
C ALA A 8 10.38 -11.23 -7.94
N GLY A 9 11.68 -11.23 -8.25
CA GLY A 9 12.22 -10.40 -9.32
C GLY A 9 12.00 -8.92 -9.01
N THR A 10 11.32 -8.20 -9.90
CA THR A 10 11.03 -6.78 -9.76
C THR A 10 9.65 -6.50 -9.17
N THR A 11 8.93 -7.55 -8.75
CA THR A 11 7.61 -7.41 -8.10
C THR A 11 7.75 -7.57 -6.59
N LEU A 12 7.26 -6.59 -5.85
CA LEU A 12 7.23 -6.60 -4.39
C LEU A 12 5.77 -6.61 -3.94
N VAL A 13 5.42 -7.57 -3.05
CA VAL A 13 4.12 -7.64 -2.41
C VAL A 13 4.27 -7.31 -0.94
N ILE A 14 3.53 -6.31 -0.49
CA ILE A 14 3.45 -5.95 0.94
C ILE A 14 2.03 -6.22 1.39
N SER A 15 1.88 -7.10 2.37
CA SER A 15 0.58 -7.43 2.97
C SER A 15 0.45 -6.80 4.33
N LEU A 16 -0.68 -6.15 4.59
CA LEU A 16 -0.96 -5.48 5.86
C LEU A 16 -2.13 -6.18 6.53
N HIS A 17 -1.98 -6.46 7.84
CA HIS A 17 -3.00 -7.12 8.66
C HIS A 17 -3.36 -6.21 9.82
N GLY A 18 -4.61 -5.83 9.92
CA GLY A 18 -5.11 -5.00 11.00
C GLY A 18 -5.65 -3.65 10.52
N LYS A 19 -5.20 -2.59 11.16
CA LYS A 19 -5.70 -1.23 10.90
C LYS A 19 -4.53 -0.32 10.56
N LEU A 20 -4.60 0.32 9.40
CA LEU A 20 -3.57 1.27 8.99
C LEU A 20 -4.00 2.68 9.41
N ASP A 21 -3.74 2.99 10.66
CA ASP A 21 -4.07 4.25 11.31
C ASP A 21 -2.81 5.03 11.67
N THR A 22 -2.96 6.12 12.43
CA THR A 22 -1.85 6.96 12.85
C THR A 22 -0.82 6.18 13.67
N ALA A 23 -1.25 5.22 14.49
CA ALA A 23 -0.33 4.41 15.29
C ALA A 23 0.46 3.41 14.46
N ALA A 24 -0.15 2.84 13.43
CA ALA A 24 0.48 1.82 12.57
C ALA A 24 1.31 2.43 11.42
N ALA A 25 0.97 3.63 10.97
CA ALA A 25 1.60 4.24 9.79
C ALA A 25 3.13 4.32 9.86
N PRO A 26 3.76 4.68 11.01
CA PRO A 26 5.22 4.72 11.09
C PRO A 26 5.90 3.38 10.78
N ALA A 27 5.31 2.27 11.21
CA ALA A 27 5.88 0.94 10.93
C ALA A 27 5.84 0.61 9.43
N VAL A 28 4.75 0.97 8.75
CA VAL A 28 4.63 0.77 7.30
C VAL A 28 5.59 1.69 6.55
N GLU A 29 5.69 2.95 6.99
CA GLU A 29 6.65 3.88 6.39
C GLU A 29 8.09 3.36 6.53
N ALA A 30 8.45 2.83 7.70
CA ALA A 30 9.76 2.23 7.92
C ALA A 30 10.02 1.07 6.95
N GLU A 31 8.99 0.28 6.67
CA GLU A 31 9.10 -0.85 5.74
C GLU A 31 9.40 -0.40 4.31
N ILE A 32 8.69 0.62 3.81
CA ILE A 32 8.95 1.12 2.45
C ILE A 32 10.29 1.84 2.37
N ARG A 33 10.76 2.46 3.45
CA ARG A 33 12.05 3.15 3.46
C ARG A 33 13.25 2.21 3.49
N LYS A 34 13.04 0.91 3.72
CA LYS A 34 14.10 -0.09 3.52
C LYS A 34 14.57 -0.15 2.07
N GLY A 35 13.75 0.34 1.15
CA GLY A 35 14.10 0.54 -0.22
C GLY A 35 13.10 -0.08 -1.20
N LEU A 36 12.85 0.68 -2.25
CA LEU A 36 12.02 0.26 -3.37
C LEU A 36 12.83 0.29 -4.67
N SER A 37 14.15 0.34 -4.55
CA SER A 37 15.07 0.39 -5.70
C SER A 37 14.91 -0.89 -6.55
N GLY A 38 14.75 -0.70 -7.86
CA GLY A 38 14.58 -1.82 -8.78
C GLY A 38 13.20 -2.47 -8.78
N VAL A 39 12.28 -2.01 -7.92
CA VAL A 39 10.90 -2.49 -7.92
C VAL A 39 10.16 -1.86 -9.10
N LYS A 40 9.61 -2.69 -9.96
CA LYS A 40 8.80 -2.25 -11.11
C LYS A 40 7.31 -2.41 -10.86
N LYS A 41 6.93 -3.28 -9.91
CA LYS A 41 5.54 -3.44 -9.51
C LYS A 41 5.46 -3.60 -8.00
N LEU A 42 4.80 -2.66 -7.34
CA LEU A 42 4.50 -2.73 -5.92
C LEU A 42 3.02 -3.09 -5.75
N CYS A 43 2.76 -4.24 -5.15
CA CYS A 43 1.42 -4.73 -4.87
C CYS A 43 1.15 -4.64 -3.38
N TRP A 44 0.15 -3.85 -2.99
CA TRP A 44 -0.34 -3.84 -1.63
C TRP A 44 -1.46 -4.87 -1.52
N ASN A 45 -1.29 -5.86 -0.66
CA ASN A 45 -2.35 -6.83 -0.38
C ASN A 45 -3.10 -6.42 0.87
N PHE A 46 -4.34 -5.97 0.69
CA PHE A 46 -5.20 -5.46 1.76
C PHE A 46 -6.28 -6.45 2.18
N GLU A 47 -6.12 -7.73 1.85
CA GLU A 47 -7.11 -8.76 2.17
C GLU A 47 -7.47 -8.77 3.67
N ASP A 48 -6.48 -8.60 4.53
CA ASP A 48 -6.65 -8.61 5.98
C ASP A 48 -6.58 -7.21 6.60
N LEU A 49 -6.72 -6.17 5.82
CA LEU A 49 -6.76 -4.79 6.31
C LEU A 49 -8.21 -4.38 6.59
N ASP A 50 -8.49 -3.98 7.83
CA ASP A 50 -9.84 -3.60 8.24
C ASP A 50 -10.24 -2.23 7.71
N TYR A 51 -9.35 -1.24 7.89
CA TYR A 51 -9.54 0.12 7.37
C TYR A 51 -8.21 0.88 7.35
N LEU A 52 -8.22 2.06 6.75
CA LEU A 52 -7.09 2.98 6.84
C LEU A 52 -7.59 4.41 7.01
N THR A 53 -6.73 5.25 7.58
CA THR A 53 -6.98 6.66 7.83
C THR A 53 -6.12 7.53 6.92
N SER A 54 -6.22 8.86 7.05
CA SER A 54 -5.38 9.78 6.28
C SER A 54 -3.89 9.52 6.45
N ALA A 55 -3.46 9.08 7.64
CA ALA A 55 -2.06 8.72 7.87
C ALA A 55 -1.64 7.53 7.01
N GLY A 56 -2.54 6.57 6.79
CA GLY A 56 -2.29 5.44 5.90
C GLY A 56 -2.18 5.86 4.45
N PHE A 57 -3.08 6.72 3.98
CA PHE A 57 -2.99 7.24 2.60
C PHE A 57 -1.69 7.99 2.37
N ARG A 58 -1.24 8.76 3.38
CA ARG A 58 0.03 9.46 3.28
C ARG A 58 1.19 8.50 3.02
N VAL A 59 1.22 7.36 3.72
CA VAL A 59 2.26 6.35 3.52
C VAL A 59 2.20 5.76 2.11
N LEU A 60 1.00 5.46 1.60
CA LEU A 60 0.84 4.96 0.23
C LEU A 60 1.36 5.97 -0.80
N LEU A 61 1.07 7.25 -0.60
CA LEU A 61 1.55 8.30 -1.52
C LEU A 61 3.06 8.49 -1.43
N ILE A 62 3.65 8.32 -0.24
CA ILE A 62 5.12 8.32 -0.10
C ILE A 62 5.72 7.17 -0.90
N ALA A 63 5.15 5.97 -0.77
CA ALA A 63 5.62 4.82 -1.53
C ALA A 63 5.56 5.08 -3.05
N GLU A 64 4.46 5.65 -3.51
CA GLU A 64 4.29 5.97 -4.93
C GLU A 64 5.39 6.92 -5.42
N ARG A 65 5.73 7.93 -4.63
CA ARG A 65 6.79 8.89 -4.97
C ARG A 65 8.18 8.28 -4.96
N MET A 66 8.39 7.25 -4.15
CA MET A 66 9.70 6.58 -4.06
C MET A 66 9.95 5.65 -5.24
N LEU A 67 8.90 5.22 -5.93
CA LEU A 67 9.03 4.33 -7.08
C LEU A 67 9.54 5.09 -8.30
N ASP A 68 10.23 4.37 -9.19
CA ASP A 68 10.64 4.92 -10.48
C ASP A 68 9.40 5.26 -11.34
N ASP A 69 9.56 6.19 -12.29
CA ASP A 69 8.46 6.66 -13.13
C ASP A 69 7.80 5.54 -13.94
N ASP A 70 8.55 4.50 -14.30
CA ASP A 70 8.04 3.37 -15.07
C ASP A 70 7.49 2.24 -14.19
N ALA A 71 7.49 2.42 -12.87
CA ALA A 71 6.95 1.44 -11.95
C ALA A 71 5.45 1.62 -11.75
N GLU A 72 4.79 0.54 -11.36
CA GLU A 72 3.36 0.51 -11.08
C GLU A 72 3.12 0.18 -9.61
N MET A 73 2.12 0.84 -9.01
CA MET A 73 1.68 0.55 -7.65
C MET A 73 0.17 0.34 -7.66
N LYS A 74 -0.29 -0.79 -7.13
CA LYS A 74 -1.71 -1.11 -7.05
C LYS A 74 -2.06 -1.75 -5.72
N VAL A 75 -3.31 -1.56 -5.31
CA VAL A 75 -3.90 -2.13 -4.10
C VAL A 75 -4.85 -3.26 -4.51
N TYR A 76 -4.66 -4.43 -3.90
CA TYR A 76 -5.44 -5.64 -4.19
C TYR A 76 -6.26 -6.05 -2.97
N HIS A 77 -7.42 -6.64 -3.20
CA HIS A 77 -8.26 -7.29 -2.19
C HIS A 77 -8.77 -6.34 -1.11
N ALA A 78 -8.98 -5.07 -1.45
CA ALA A 78 -9.54 -4.11 -0.52
C ALA A 78 -11.01 -4.44 -0.23
N ASN A 79 -11.42 -4.39 1.05
CA ASN A 79 -12.81 -4.52 1.42
C ASN A 79 -13.60 -3.26 1.07
N ASP A 80 -14.92 -3.29 1.25
CA ASP A 80 -15.78 -2.16 0.85
C ASP A 80 -15.49 -0.88 1.66
N ILE A 81 -15.13 -1.01 2.93
CA ILE A 81 -14.77 0.14 3.78
C ILE A 81 -13.52 0.82 3.21
N VAL A 82 -12.51 0.03 2.88
CA VAL A 82 -11.26 0.54 2.31
C VAL A 82 -11.50 1.14 0.93
N LYS A 83 -12.26 0.46 0.07
CA LYS A 83 -12.60 0.99 -1.26
C LYS A 83 -13.31 2.34 -1.18
N ASN A 84 -14.27 2.46 -0.25
CA ASN A 84 -14.97 3.72 -0.05
C ASN A 84 -14.03 4.85 0.36
N ALA A 85 -13.05 4.57 1.21
CA ALA A 85 -12.04 5.56 1.58
C ALA A 85 -11.23 6.02 0.38
N PHE A 86 -10.88 5.11 -0.54
CA PHE A 86 -10.20 5.47 -1.79
C PHE A 86 -11.08 6.35 -2.68
N TYR A 87 -12.38 6.08 -2.72
CA TYR A 87 -13.34 6.92 -3.43
C TYR A 87 -13.38 8.34 -2.88
N LEU A 88 -13.49 8.48 -1.56
CA LEU A 88 -13.60 9.77 -0.90
C LEU A 88 -12.35 10.64 -1.05
N THR A 89 -11.20 10.02 -1.27
CA THR A 89 -9.92 10.71 -1.42
C THR A 89 -9.49 10.87 -2.88
N ASN A 90 -10.31 10.44 -3.84
CA ASN A 90 -9.97 10.45 -5.27
C ASN A 90 -8.72 9.63 -5.62
N LEU A 91 -8.49 8.54 -4.91
CA LEU A 91 -7.32 7.67 -5.11
C LEU A 91 -7.70 6.32 -5.70
N THR A 92 -8.86 6.22 -6.36
CA THR A 92 -9.32 4.96 -6.95
C THR A 92 -8.40 4.43 -8.05
N TYR A 93 -7.57 5.30 -8.63
CA TYR A 93 -6.60 4.84 -9.63
C TYR A 93 -5.58 3.86 -9.06
N LEU A 94 -5.40 3.83 -7.73
CA LEU A 94 -4.51 2.89 -7.07
C LEU A 94 -5.15 1.51 -6.88
N LEU A 95 -6.48 1.40 -6.97
CA LEU A 95 -7.15 0.12 -6.81
C LEU A 95 -6.94 -0.74 -8.05
N ALA A 96 -6.51 -1.98 -7.84
CA ALA A 96 -6.37 -2.93 -8.92
C ALA A 96 -7.74 -3.35 -9.46
N ARG A 97 -7.79 -3.65 -10.74
CA ARG A 97 -8.97 -4.29 -11.34
C ARG A 97 -8.90 -5.78 -11.06
N GLU A 98 -9.90 -6.26 -10.36
CA GLU A 98 -9.98 -7.68 -9.99
C GLU A 98 -11.23 -8.35 -10.52
#